data_57117fd70ad00336b864a63d44e629d4
#
_entry.id   57117fd70ad00336b864a63d44e629d4
#
_cell.length_a   1.000
_cell.length_b   1.000
_cell.length_c   1.000
_cell.angle_alpha   90.00
_cell.angle_beta   90.00
_cell.angle_gamma   90.00
#
_symmetry.space_group_name_H-M   'P 1'
#
loop_
_entity.id
_entity.type
_entity.pdbx_description
1 polymer ?
#
loop_
_entity_poly.entity_id
_entity_poly.type
_entity_poly.pdbx_seq_one_letter_code
_entity_poly.pdbx_strand_id
1 'polypeptide(L)'
;MYRVGILVWLSIVVVGAERPSSENGSRVVQTRPNIILVLNDDQDLQLGGLKPLRKTKTLLRGANASNWFIHTPVCCPSRGEILTGRYFHNIRAHTYNAKGTCMHVNTSKVNPYSFGIYLQRLNYTLGYFGKHMNVAPHNPPPGWDCDTCHWFANGGGSDTEPGGYLNATFSDFYANTTSPVDMYHNNRSEYRANTNGEFAGYTTSIIGNKSIAWLNRVHDLGKPFMLTLASKGPHVPATPAPWYRKEFSELRAPRDEAYNASEQALSHHHGLISSQGPITPKQGDVIDELFRNRWRTLLSIDDAISELYETVRSLNLLDSTYWIVTSDHGYNLGQHRLPSCKLNVYDHDTRIPFIISGPGIRNNTEFDLLGSNVDVAPTMLSLAGVSDLDDFDGKSILNVLDLDETMLLPSTRAFYHEYRKHTTSTWRDSHLIEYHSLGNVNRTGHLVDDNVTNTYRALRFDNTSKYGDFLYAEFTKISDWNFTNITFHEAFNMSNGMDPFQMRNVYGDLSDDVKQALANRVSEKWKCSGNTCV
;
A
#
# COMPACT_ATOMS: atom_id res chain seq x y z
N MET A 1 31.50 -57.09 -48.78
CA MET A 1 31.69 -55.91 -49.63
C MET A 1 31.39 -54.64 -48.82
N TYR A 2 32.46 -54.04 -48.35
CA TYR A 2 32.38 -52.79 -47.57
C TYR A 2 32.33 -51.59 -48.53
N ARG A 3 31.36 -50.69 -48.38
CA ARG A 3 31.41 -49.36 -48.97
C ARG A 3 31.77 -48.31 -47.87
N VAL A 4 32.92 -47.73 -48.07
CA VAL A 4 33.45 -46.61 -47.31
C VAL A 4 32.77 -45.33 -47.82
N GLY A 5 32.05 -44.61 -46.93
CA GLY A 5 31.52 -43.29 -47.20
C GLY A 5 32.47 -42.23 -46.74
N ILE A 6 32.92 -41.38 -47.64
CA ILE A 6 33.80 -40.22 -47.38
C ILE A 6 32.93 -39.07 -46.88
N LEU A 7 33.17 -38.62 -45.61
CA LEU A 7 32.61 -37.36 -45.09
C LEU A 7 33.51 -36.21 -45.57
N VAL A 8 32.94 -35.32 -46.38
CA VAL A 8 33.56 -34.04 -46.74
C VAL A 8 33.15 -32.99 -45.71
N TRP A 9 34.11 -32.47 -44.95
CA TRP A 9 33.92 -31.32 -44.07
C TRP A 9 33.99 -30.04 -44.92
N LEU A 10 32.85 -29.34 -45.04
CA LEU A 10 32.83 -27.96 -45.53
C LEU A 10 33.15 -27.00 -44.36
N SER A 11 34.32 -26.41 -44.39
CA SER A 11 34.71 -25.32 -43.50
C SER A 11 34.02 -24.03 -43.98
N ILE A 12 33.00 -23.58 -43.24
CA ILE A 12 32.43 -22.25 -43.46
C ILE A 12 33.34 -21.23 -42.73
N VAL A 13 34.05 -20.45 -43.52
CA VAL A 13 34.77 -19.26 -43.01
C VAL A 13 33.73 -18.18 -42.81
N VAL A 14 33.39 -17.93 -41.51
CA VAL A 14 32.60 -16.76 -41.15
C VAL A 14 33.56 -15.57 -41.13
N VAL A 15 33.48 -14.75 -42.14
CA VAL A 15 34.12 -13.41 -42.14
C VAL A 15 33.37 -12.58 -41.10
N GLY A 16 34.04 -12.33 -39.99
CA GLY A 16 33.52 -11.43 -38.94
C GLY A 16 33.38 -10.01 -39.49
N ALA A 17 32.14 -9.57 -39.62
CA ALA A 17 31.86 -8.16 -39.77
C ALA A 17 32.21 -7.47 -38.45
N GLU A 18 33.30 -6.73 -38.41
CA GLU A 18 33.60 -5.79 -37.31
C GLU A 18 32.43 -4.83 -37.20
N ARG A 19 31.74 -4.86 -36.03
CA ARG A 19 30.81 -3.79 -35.67
C ARG A 19 31.64 -2.50 -35.54
N PRO A 20 31.19 -1.39 -36.12
CA PRO A 20 31.86 -0.12 -35.86
C PRO A 20 31.78 0.15 -34.36
N SER A 21 32.92 0.42 -33.74
CA SER A 21 33.05 0.93 -32.39
C SER A 21 32.22 2.21 -32.30
N SER A 22 31.06 2.12 -31.61
CA SER A 22 30.24 3.30 -31.33
C SER A 22 31.07 4.25 -30.49
N GLU A 23 31.34 5.38 -31.10
CA GLU A 23 31.85 6.58 -30.47
C GLU A 23 31.14 6.87 -29.16
N ASN A 24 31.90 7.45 -28.21
CA ASN A 24 31.48 8.02 -26.94
C ASN A 24 30.07 8.64 -26.99
N GLY A 25 29.03 7.84 -26.83
CA GLY A 25 27.74 8.33 -26.46
C GLY A 25 27.86 8.86 -25.01
N SER A 26 27.87 10.16 -24.84
CA SER A 26 27.73 10.78 -23.54
C SER A 26 26.52 10.15 -22.86
N ARG A 27 26.77 9.30 -21.86
CA ARG A 27 25.71 8.73 -21.01
C ARG A 27 24.91 9.91 -20.48
N VAL A 28 23.67 10.07 -20.90
CA VAL A 28 22.78 11.10 -20.35
C VAL A 28 22.72 10.82 -18.85
N VAL A 29 23.34 11.70 -18.07
CA VAL A 29 23.33 11.55 -16.60
C VAL A 29 21.90 11.77 -16.18
N GLN A 30 21.24 10.70 -15.72
CA GLN A 30 19.88 10.77 -15.21
C GLN A 30 19.88 11.69 -13.98
N THR A 31 19.19 12.80 -14.06
CA THR A 31 19.15 13.82 -12.98
C THR A 31 18.06 13.53 -11.97
N ARG A 32 17.00 12.80 -12.36
CA ARG A 32 15.87 12.39 -11.51
C ARG A 32 15.84 10.88 -11.35
N PRO A 33 15.50 10.37 -10.15
CA PRO A 33 15.42 8.93 -9.91
C PRO A 33 14.23 8.28 -10.60
N ASN A 34 14.31 6.98 -10.80
CA ASN A 34 13.16 6.12 -11.00
C ASN A 34 12.52 5.83 -9.65
N ILE A 35 11.22 5.56 -9.65
CA ILE A 35 10.46 5.26 -8.44
C ILE A 35 9.61 4.02 -8.67
N ILE A 36 9.67 3.06 -7.77
CA ILE A 36 8.81 1.87 -7.77
C ILE A 36 8.03 1.86 -6.45
N LEU A 37 6.70 1.90 -6.58
CA LEU A 37 5.77 1.74 -5.47
C LEU A 37 5.14 0.35 -5.54
N VAL A 38 5.38 -0.48 -4.54
CA VAL A 38 4.66 -1.73 -4.32
C VAL A 38 3.58 -1.46 -3.28
N LEU A 39 2.32 -1.60 -3.70
CA LEU A 39 1.14 -1.32 -2.87
C LEU A 39 0.31 -2.60 -2.73
N ASN A 40 0.40 -3.24 -1.57
CA ASN A 40 -0.37 -4.44 -1.28
C ASN A 40 -1.77 -4.10 -0.73
N ASP A 41 -2.69 -5.07 -0.79
CA ASP A 41 -4.08 -4.92 -0.37
C ASP A 41 -4.31 -5.73 0.92
N ASP A 42 -4.69 -5.07 2.02
CA ASP A 42 -4.90 -5.69 3.34
C ASP A 42 -3.62 -6.23 4.01
N GLN A 43 -2.41 -5.80 3.65
CA GLN A 43 -1.21 -6.32 4.30
C GLN A 43 -0.99 -5.67 5.67
N ASP A 44 -1.23 -6.44 6.70
CA ASP A 44 -1.02 -6.07 8.10
C ASP A 44 0.47 -6.06 8.49
N LEU A 45 0.77 -5.38 9.59
CA LEU A 45 2.04 -5.50 10.30
C LEU A 45 1.90 -6.45 11.52
N GLN A 46 0.83 -6.31 12.28
CA GLN A 46 0.61 -6.95 13.58
C GLN A 46 0.46 -8.48 13.49
N LEU A 47 -0.16 -8.99 12.43
CA LEU A 47 -0.27 -10.44 12.18
C LEU A 47 0.99 -11.02 11.50
N GLY A 48 2.06 -10.23 11.39
CA GLY A 48 3.34 -10.67 10.85
C GLY A 48 3.40 -10.69 9.32
N GLY A 49 2.64 -9.85 8.65
CA GLY A 49 2.55 -9.80 7.18
C GLY A 49 3.86 -9.50 6.44
N LEU A 50 4.92 -9.04 7.12
CA LEU A 50 6.26 -8.94 6.53
C LEU A 50 7.07 -10.26 6.57
N LYS A 51 6.67 -11.26 7.35
CA LYS A 51 7.46 -12.50 7.51
C LYS A 51 7.56 -13.32 6.23
N PRO A 52 6.51 -13.44 5.39
CA PRO A 52 6.60 -14.15 4.11
C PRO A 52 7.47 -13.46 3.06
N LEU A 53 7.68 -12.13 3.13
CA LEU A 53 8.43 -11.36 2.15
C LEU A 53 9.96 -11.48 2.35
N ARG A 54 10.49 -12.70 2.26
CA ARG A 54 11.90 -13.01 2.57
C ARG A 54 12.86 -12.47 1.53
N LYS A 55 12.53 -12.61 0.24
CA LYS A 55 13.34 -12.12 -0.88
C LYS A 55 13.36 -10.60 -0.87
N THR A 56 12.20 -9.97 -0.74
CA THR A 56 12.04 -8.52 -0.65
C THR A 56 12.94 -7.92 0.44
N LYS A 57 12.90 -8.46 1.66
CA LYS A 57 13.74 -7.99 2.78
C LYS A 57 15.23 -8.17 2.52
N THR A 58 15.64 -9.24 1.84
CA THR A 58 17.03 -9.51 1.50
C THR A 58 17.55 -8.59 0.39
N LEU A 59 16.72 -8.31 -0.61
CA LEU A 59 17.09 -7.55 -1.80
C LEU A 59 17.06 -6.04 -1.55
N LEU A 60 15.98 -5.53 -0.98
CA LEU A 60 15.78 -4.09 -0.83
C LEU A 60 16.67 -3.49 0.26
N ARG A 61 16.92 -4.20 1.35
CA ARG A 61 17.82 -3.79 2.47
C ARG A 61 17.63 -2.35 2.94
N GLY A 62 16.45 -1.76 2.76
CA GLY A 62 16.21 -0.34 3.01
C GLY A 62 16.02 0.01 4.48
N ALA A 63 15.41 1.16 4.70
CA ALA A 63 14.93 1.61 5.99
C ALA A 63 13.48 1.17 6.20
N ASN A 64 13.18 0.62 7.39
CA ASN A 64 11.85 0.15 7.78
C ASN A 64 11.25 1.12 8.79
N ALA A 65 9.97 1.49 8.59
CA ALA A 65 9.24 2.25 9.60
C ALA A 65 8.65 1.32 10.65
N SER A 66 8.86 1.61 11.92
CA SER A 66 8.20 0.93 13.03
C SER A 66 6.82 1.53 13.35
N ASN A 67 6.61 2.82 13.03
CA ASN A 67 5.42 3.61 13.34
C ASN A 67 4.79 4.20 12.07
N TRP A 68 4.34 3.33 11.15
CA TRP A 68 3.66 3.75 9.93
C TRP A 68 2.18 3.37 9.96
N PHE A 69 1.32 4.38 9.82
CA PHE A 69 -0.12 4.22 9.97
C PHE A 69 -0.85 4.61 8.68
N ILE A 70 -2.11 4.19 8.58
CA ILE A 70 -3.03 4.68 7.55
C ILE A 70 -4.06 5.61 8.17
N HIS A 71 -4.57 6.53 7.37
CA HIS A 71 -5.58 7.48 7.81
C HIS A 71 -6.99 6.87 7.81
N THR A 72 -7.38 6.17 6.75
CA THR A 72 -8.69 5.53 6.68
C THR A 72 -8.55 4.03 6.40
N PRO A 73 -8.96 3.13 7.35
CA PRO A 73 -8.68 1.69 7.27
C PRO A 73 -9.61 0.95 6.30
N VAL A 74 -9.66 1.42 5.05
CA VAL A 74 -10.40 0.77 3.96
C VAL A 74 -9.85 1.17 2.59
N CYS A 75 -9.89 0.25 1.63
CA CYS A 75 -9.16 0.31 0.36
C CYS A 75 -9.28 1.63 -0.41
N CYS A 76 -10.50 2.04 -0.81
CA CYS A 76 -10.67 3.20 -1.68
C CYS A 76 -10.22 4.51 -1.05
N PRO A 77 -10.66 4.88 0.17
CA PRO A 77 -10.13 6.05 0.86
C PRO A 77 -8.63 6.02 0.96
N SER A 78 -8.04 4.97 1.54
CA SER A 78 -6.60 4.87 1.73
C SER A 78 -5.82 4.97 0.42
N ARG A 79 -6.28 4.32 -0.66
CA ARG A 79 -5.64 4.43 -1.97
C ARG A 79 -5.78 5.83 -2.57
N GLY A 80 -6.92 6.49 -2.36
CA GLY A 80 -7.10 7.89 -2.73
C GLY A 80 -6.15 8.83 -1.96
N GLU A 81 -5.96 8.56 -0.67
CA GLU A 81 -5.01 9.26 0.20
C GLU A 81 -3.55 9.06 -0.27
N ILE A 82 -3.15 7.82 -0.60
CA ILE A 82 -1.83 7.51 -1.15
C ILE A 82 -1.60 8.22 -2.49
N LEU A 83 -2.62 8.25 -3.36
CA LEU A 83 -2.52 8.90 -4.67
C LEU A 83 -2.36 10.41 -4.58
N THR A 84 -3.00 11.05 -3.60
CA THR A 84 -3.12 12.51 -3.51
C THR A 84 -2.31 13.14 -2.39
N GLY A 85 -1.85 12.35 -1.41
CA GLY A 85 -1.25 12.88 -0.18
C GLY A 85 -2.24 13.71 0.65
N ARG A 86 -3.55 13.46 0.51
CA ARG A 86 -4.62 14.21 1.18
C ARG A 86 -5.46 13.31 2.07
N TYR A 87 -5.89 13.84 3.20
CA TYR A 87 -6.79 13.16 4.12
C TYR A 87 -8.16 12.91 3.50
N PHE A 88 -8.85 11.89 3.97
CA PHE A 88 -10.14 11.48 3.42
C PHE A 88 -11.18 12.61 3.43
N HIS A 89 -11.28 13.41 4.50
CA HIS A 89 -12.20 14.53 4.57
C HIS A 89 -11.98 15.59 3.46
N ASN A 90 -10.78 15.67 2.88
CA ASN A 90 -10.45 16.56 1.75
C ASN A 90 -10.77 15.94 0.38
N ILE A 91 -10.87 14.60 0.28
CA ILE A 91 -11.14 13.88 -0.98
C ILE A 91 -12.50 13.18 -1.02
N ARG A 92 -13.29 13.20 0.05
CA ARG A 92 -14.61 12.58 0.11
C ARG A 92 -15.70 13.42 -0.55
N ALA A 93 -16.85 12.79 -0.84
CA ALA A 93 -18.10 13.49 -1.12
C ALA A 93 -18.56 14.30 0.11
N HIS A 94 -19.35 15.34 -0.11
CA HIS A 94 -19.80 16.21 0.98
C HIS A 94 -20.93 15.61 1.83
N THR A 95 -21.67 14.67 1.26
CA THR A 95 -22.86 14.09 1.89
C THR A 95 -22.80 12.58 1.86
N TYR A 96 -23.35 11.97 2.90
CA TYR A 96 -23.56 10.53 2.94
C TYR A 96 -24.46 10.07 1.77
N ASN A 97 -23.98 9.08 1.03
CA ASN A 97 -24.74 8.39 0.02
C ASN A 97 -24.52 6.89 0.18
N ALA A 98 -25.52 6.18 0.72
CA ALA A 98 -25.47 4.73 0.91
C ALA A 98 -25.19 3.93 -0.37
N LYS A 99 -25.39 4.55 -1.55
CA LYS A 99 -25.06 3.98 -2.87
C LYS A 99 -23.71 4.46 -3.39
N GLY A 100 -22.96 5.23 -2.59
CA GLY A 100 -21.65 5.77 -2.99
C GLY A 100 -20.70 4.65 -3.38
N THR A 101 -20.22 4.71 -4.62
CA THR A 101 -19.13 3.84 -5.07
C THR A 101 -17.86 4.20 -4.32
N CYS A 102 -16.97 3.22 -4.15
CA CYS A 102 -15.65 3.44 -3.59
C CYS A 102 -15.65 4.15 -2.22
N MET A 103 -16.57 3.79 -1.33
CA MET A 103 -16.61 4.26 0.06
C MET A 103 -16.65 5.80 0.17
N HIS A 104 -17.43 6.44 -0.68
CA HIS A 104 -17.61 7.90 -0.75
C HIS A 104 -16.40 8.72 -1.19
N VAL A 105 -15.35 8.13 -1.72
CA VAL A 105 -14.26 8.87 -2.37
C VAL A 105 -14.80 9.61 -3.59
N ASN A 106 -14.47 10.88 -3.70
CA ASN A 106 -14.81 11.69 -4.86
C ASN A 106 -13.65 11.70 -5.86
N THR A 107 -13.77 10.95 -6.94
CA THR A 107 -12.72 10.85 -7.97
C THR A 107 -12.40 12.21 -8.63
N SER A 108 -13.35 13.15 -8.67
CA SER A 108 -13.09 14.50 -9.16
C SER A 108 -12.18 15.33 -8.22
N LYS A 109 -12.03 14.89 -6.97
CA LYS A 109 -11.08 15.45 -6.01
C LYS A 109 -9.77 14.66 -5.93
N VAL A 110 -9.75 13.40 -6.41
CA VAL A 110 -8.55 12.54 -6.44
C VAL A 110 -7.76 12.79 -7.72
N ASN A 111 -8.41 12.67 -8.88
CA ASN A 111 -7.72 12.67 -10.16
C ASN A 111 -6.87 13.93 -10.42
N PRO A 112 -7.34 15.16 -10.14
CA PRO A 112 -6.54 16.37 -10.40
C PRO A 112 -5.32 16.55 -9.50
N TYR A 113 -5.28 15.86 -8.36
CA TYR A 113 -4.24 15.98 -7.34
C TYR A 113 -3.40 14.71 -7.18
N SER A 114 -3.56 13.73 -8.07
CA SER A 114 -2.76 12.52 -8.06
C SER A 114 -1.29 12.81 -8.34
N PHE A 115 -0.39 12.14 -7.62
CA PHE A 115 1.06 12.26 -7.84
C PHE A 115 1.45 11.98 -9.31
N GLY A 116 0.66 11.20 -10.04
CA GLY A 116 0.90 10.91 -11.46
C GLY A 116 0.96 12.15 -12.32
N ILE A 117 0.08 13.15 -12.08
CA ILE A 117 0.07 14.40 -12.82
C ILE A 117 1.36 15.20 -12.59
N TYR A 118 1.82 15.28 -11.34
CA TYR A 118 3.05 16.00 -11.02
C TYR A 118 4.27 15.33 -11.66
N LEU A 119 4.35 14.01 -11.61
CA LEU A 119 5.44 13.25 -12.23
C LEU A 119 5.40 13.34 -13.76
N GLN A 120 4.21 13.31 -14.38
CA GLN A 120 4.07 13.49 -15.82
C GLN A 120 4.61 14.86 -16.26
N ARG A 121 4.31 15.93 -15.51
CA ARG A 121 4.85 17.29 -15.77
C ARG A 121 6.38 17.35 -15.67
N LEU A 122 7.00 16.46 -14.91
CA LEU A 122 8.44 16.29 -14.80
C LEU A 122 9.02 15.33 -15.85
N ASN A 123 8.24 14.98 -16.88
CA ASN A 123 8.61 14.08 -17.97
C ASN A 123 8.88 12.63 -17.54
N TYR A 124 8.24 12.17 -16.45
CA TYR A 124 8.25 10.76 -16.10
C TYR A 124 7.37 9.95 -17.06
N THR A 125 7.78 8.71 -17.31
CA THR A 125 6.95 7.67 -17.90
C THR A 125 6.30 6.86 -16.78
N LEU A 126 4.97 6.70 -16.78
CA LEU A 126 4.24 6.08 -15.68
C LEU A 126 3.62 4.74 -16.07
N GLY A 127 3.83 3.72 -15.25
CA GLY A 127 3.18 2.42 -15.35
C GLY A 127 2.37 2.11 -14.09
N TYR A 128 1.14 1.65 -14.26
CA TYR A 128 0.28 1.19 -13.18
C TYR A 128 -0.18 -0.24 -13.46
N PHE A 129 0.11 -1.18 -12.55
CA PHE A 129 -0.16 -2.59 -12.74
C PHE A 129 -0.89 -3.17 -11.53
N GLY A 130 -2.18 -3.48 -11.69
CA GLY A 130 -3.00 -4.13 -10.68
C GLY A 130 -4.14 -3.29 -10.11
N LYS A 131 -4.46 -3.48 -8.83
CA LYS A 131 -5.61 -2.85 -8.18
C LYS A 131 -5.41 -1.34 -7.99
N HIS A 132 -6.26 -0.53 -8.64
CA HIS A 132 -6.26 0.92 -8.45
C HIS A 132 -7.07 1.32 -7.20
N MET A 133 -8.37 1.27 -7.31
CA MET A 133 -9.35 1.38 -6.22
C MET A 133 -10.32 0.21 -6.34
N ASN A 134 -11.40 0.15 -5.57
CA ASN A 134 -12.41 -0.91 -5.75
C ASN A 134 -13.12 -0.80 -7.11
N VAL A 135 -13.07 0.38 -7.72
CA VAL A 135 -13.49 0.62 -9.11
C VAL A 135 -12.31 1.23 -9.86
N ALA A 136 -11.79 0.55 -10.88
CA ALA A 136 -10.80 1.11 -11.78
C ALA A 136 -11.52 1.82 -12.94
N PRO A 137 -11.09 3.02 -13.33
CA PRO A 137 -11.60 3.65 -14.53
C PRO A 137 -11.19 2.86 -15.77
N HIS A 138 -12.07 2.84 -16.77
CA HIS A 138 -11.83 2.17 -18.04
C HIS A 138 -10.65 2.80 -18.79
N ASN A 139 -10.67 4.14 -18.84
CA ASN A 139 -9.57 4.91 -19.40
C ASN A 139 -8.58 5.29 -18.29
N PRO A 140 -7.29 5.42 -18.59
CA PRO A 140 -6.31 5.87 -17.62
C PRO A 140 -6.72 7.24 -17.07
N PRO A 141 -6.59 7.45 -15.75
CA PRO A 141 -6.77 8.78 -15.19
C PRO A 141 -5.62 9.70 -15.61
N PRO A 142 -5.81 11.04 -15.52
CA PRO A 142 -4.75 12.00 -15.80
C PRO A 142 -3.45 11.65 -15.08
N GLY A 143 -2.35 11.76 -15.79
CA GLY A 143 -1.02 11.34 -15.33
C GLY A 143 -0.58 9.97 -15.88
N TRP A 144 -1.50 9.05 -16.17
CA TRP A 144 -1.21 7.75 -16.80
C TRP A 144 -1.66 7.65 -18.27
N ASP A 145 -2.01 8.78 -18.87
CA ASP A 145 -2.52 8.92 -20.23
C ASP A 145 -1.45 9.36 -21.25
N CYS A 146 -0.16 9.28 -20.90
CA CYS A 146 0.94 9.66 -21.77
C CYS A 146 1.29 8.56 -22.80
N ASP A 147 1.92 8.95 -23.95
CA ASP A 147 2.25 8.05 -25.06
C ASP A 147 3.11 6.82 -24.69
N THR A 148 3.91 6.92 -23.63
CA THR A 148 4.77 5.84 -23.14
C THR A 148 4.26 5.20 -21.85
N CYS A 149 3.16 5.72 -21.32
CA CYS A 149 2.53 5.22 -20.11
C CYS A 149 1.80 3.89 -20.36
N HIS A 150 1.63 3.11 -19.28
CA HIS A 150 0.87 1.87 -19.33
C HIS A 150 -0.10 1.81 -18.14
N TRP A 151 -1.38 1.74 -18.45
CA TRP A 151 -2.44 1.55 -17.48
C TRP A 151 -2.98 0.13 -17.61
N PHE A 152 -2.53 -0.76 -16.72
CA PHE A 152 -2.98 -2.14 -16.61
C PHE A 152 -3.63 -2.34 -15.25
N ALA A 153 -4.87 -1.86 -15.10
CA ALA A 153 -5.50 -1.72 -13.80
C ALA A 153 -6.86 -2.42 -13.69
N ASN A 154 -7.19 -2.83 -12.46
CA ASN A 154 -8.49 -3.40 -12.12
C ASN A 154 -9.06 -2.80 -10.83
N GLY A 155 -10.32 -3.15 -10.54
CA GLY A 155 -11.04 -2.78 -9.32
C GLY A 155 -10.91 -3.79 -8.18
N GLY A 156 -9.91 -4.67 -8.21
CA GLY A 156 -9.70 -5.68 -7.16
C GLY A 156 -10.51 -6.97 -7.32
N GLY A 157 -11.53 -7.00 -8.18
CA GLY A 157 -12.35 -8.19 -8.47
C GLY A 157 -13.31 -8.58 -7.34
N SER A 158 -13.84 -9.81 -7.39
CA SER A 158 -14.78 -10.35 -6.43
C SER A 158 -14.13 -10.72 -5.10
N ASP A 159 -14.87 -10.62 -4.00
CA ASP A 159 -14.48 -11.09 -2.67
C ASP A 159 -14.84 -12.57 -2.43
N THR A 160 -15.49 -13.22 -3.41
CA THR A 160 -15.81 -14.65 -3.37
C THR A 160 -14.79 -15.47 -4.16
N GLU A 161 -14.60 -16.72 -3.80
CA GLU A 161 -13.68 -17.63 -4.50
C GLU A 161 -14.03 -17.85 -5.98
N PRO A 162 -13.04 -17.84 -6.89
CA PRO A 162 -11.60 -17.58 -6.75
C PRO A 162 -11.22 -16.10 -6.80
N GLY A 163 -12.19 -15.22 -6.73
CA GLY A 163 -12.26 -13.78 -6.80
C GLY A 163 -10.98 -13.01 -7.07
N GLY A 164 -10.86 -12.34 -8.18
CA GLY A 164 -9.74 -11.45 -8.51
C GLY A 164 -8.32 -12.04 -8.53
N TYR A 165 -8.11 -13.26 -8.01
CA TYR A 165 -6.81 -13.95 -8.04
C TYR A 165 -6.66 -14.85 -9.26
N LEU A 166 -7.73 -15.53 -9.64
CA LEU A 166 -7.74 -16.51 -10.73
C LEU A 166 -8.73 -16.14 -11.85
N ASN A 167 -9.43 -15.02 -11.73
CA ASN A 167 -10.43 -14.57 -12.70
C ASN A 167 -10.55 -13.05 -12.63
N ALA A 168 -9.46 -12.35 -12.89
CA ALA A 168 -9.43 -10.89 -12.89
C ALA A 168 -9.62 -10.33 -14.29
N THR A 169 -10.28 -9.18 -14.36
CA THR A 169 -10.40 -8.37 -15.57
C THR A 169 -9.63 -7.09 -15.39
N PHE A 170 -8.83 -6.71 -16.38
CA PHE A 170 -8.03 -5.50 -16.37
C PHE A 170 -8.40 -4.60 -17.53
N SER A 171 -8.37 -3.29 -17.30
CA SER A 171 -8.25 -2.31 -18.37
C SER A 171 -6.79 -2.28 -18.81
N ASP A 172 -6.49 -2.63 -20.06
CA ASP A 172 -5.14 -2.63 -20.62
C ASP A 172 -5.02 -1.51 -21.66
N PHE A 173 -4.43 -0.39 -21.25
CA PHE A 173 -4.23 0.78 -22.09
C PHE A 173 -2.74 1.09 -22.22
N TYR A 174 -2.26 1.07 -23.45
CA TYR A 174 -0.94 1.53 -23.85
C TYR A 174 -1.12 2.51 -25.01
N ALA A 175 -0.80 3.78 -24.82
CA ALA A 175 -1.19 4.86 -25.72
C ALA A 175 -0.64 4.74 -27.16
N ASN A 176 0.44 4.00 -27.37
CA ASN A 176 1.01 3.77 -28.70
C ASN A 176 0.32 2.65 -29.50
N THR A 177 -0.74 2.06 -28.97
CA THR A 177 -1.58 1.11 -29.70
C THR A 177 -2.77 1.86 -30.28
N THR A 178 -3.01 1.74 -31.57
CA THR A 178 -4.16 2.32 -32.28
C THR A 178 -5.50 1.65 -31.93
N SER A 179 -5.47 0.71 -31.01
CA SER A 179 -6.65 -0.01 -30.52
C SER A 179 -7.24 0.70 -29.31
N PRO A 180 -8.58 0.73 -29.21
CA PRO A 180 -9.25 1.15 -27.97
C PRO A 180 -8.80 0.27 -26.81
N VAL A 181 -9.00 0.74 -25.58
CA VAL A 181 -8.68 0.02 -24.36
C VAL A 181 -9.12 -1.44 -24.47
N ASP A 182 -8.14 -2.33 -24.64
CA ASP A 182 -8.41 -3.76 -24.65
C ASP A 182 -8.72 -4.21 -23.21
N MET A 183 -9.82 -4.96 -23.07
CA MET A 183 -10.13 -5.61 -21.81
C MET A 183 -9.38 -6.93 -21.75
N TYR A 184 -8.30 -6.97 -20.96
CA TYR A 184 -7.61 -8.21 -20.68
C TYR A 184 -8.47 -9.07 -19.74
N HIS A 185 -8.98 -10.17 -20.27
CA HIS A 185 -9.69 -11.17 -19.49
C HIS A 185 -8.76 -12.31 -19.13
N ASN A 186 -8.55 -12.50 -17.85
CA ASN A 186 -7.88 -13.68 -17.35
C ASN A 186 -8.83 -14.88 -17.48
N ASN A 187 -8.80 -15.57 -18.62
CA ASN A 187 -9.72 -16.66 -18.91
C ASN A 187 -9.22 -17.98 -18.31
N ARG A 188 -10.11 -18.74 -17.66
CA ARG A 188 -9.80 -20.08 -17.13
C ARG A 188 -9.21 -21.05 -18.16
N SER A 189 -9.48 -20.86 -19.45
CA SER A 189 -8.93 -21.68 -20.52
C SER A 189 -7.44 -21.45 -20.77
N GLU A 190 -6.91 -20.26 -20.43
CA GLU A 190 -5.48 -19.94 -20.56
C GLU A 190 -4.62 -20.58 -19.47
N TYR A 191 -5.24 -20.97 -18.33
CA TYR A 191 -4.57 -21.69 -17.24
C TYR A 191 -4.01 -23.06 -17.61
N ARG A 192 -4.40 -23.62 -18.74
CA ARG A 192 -3.98 -24.95 -19.19
C ARG A 192 -2.85 -24.91 -20.23
N ALA A 193 -2.48 -23.72 -20.69
CA ALA A 193 -1.62 -23.61 -21.87
C ALA A 193 -0.11 -23.66 -21.57
N ASN A 194 0.31 -23.69 -20.32
CA ASN A 194 1.73 -23.78 -20.02
C ASN A 194 2.13 -25.24 -19.74
N THR A 195 3.03 -25.76 -20.58
CA THR A 195 3.50 -27.16 -20.61
C THR A 195 4.21 -27.62 -19.33
N ASN A 196 4.52 -26.70 -18.41
CA ASN A 196 5.20 -26.98 -17.13
C ASN A 196 4.26 -27.07 -15.94
N GLY A 197 2.94 -27.06 -16.12
CA GLY A 197 1.98 -27.11 -15.00
C GLY A 197 1.89 -25.81 -14.20
N GLU A 198 2.56 -24.76 -14.61
CA GLU A 198 2.49 -23.43 -14.00
C GLU A 198 1.25 -22.69 -14.48
N PHE A 199 0.53 -22.07 -13.55
CA PHE A 199 -0.65 -21.29 -13.87
C PHE A 199 -0.25 -19.89 -14.33
N ALA A 200 -0.06 -19.69 -15.62
CA ALA A 200 0.21 -18.39 -16.23
C ALA A 200 -0.87 -17.33 -15.92
N GLY A 201 -2.02 -17.77 -15.43
CA GLY A 201 -3.18 -16.93 -15.15
C GLY A 201 -3.33 -16.42 -13.71
N TYR A 202 -2.36 -16.56 -12.83
CA TYR A 202 -2.44 -16.03 -11.48
C TYR A 202 -2.22 -14.50 -11.48
N THR A 203 -3.15 -13.74 -10.91
CA THR A 203 -3.19 -12.28 -11.03
C THR A 203 -1.87 -11.60 -10.65
N THR A 204 -1.24 -12.01 -9.53
CA THR A 204 0.05 -11.41 -9.11
C THR A 204 1.15 -11.67 -10.14
N SER A 205 1.22 -12.88 -10.72
CA SER A 205 2.19 -13.18 -11.79
C SER A 205 1.94 -12.36 -13.05
N ILE A 206 0.67 -12.17 -13.42
CA ILE A 206 0.28 -11.36 -14.59
C ILE A 206 0.74 -9.92 -14.43
N ILE A 207 0.40 -9.27 -13.30
CA ILE A 207 0.78 -7.87 -13.09
C ILE A 207 2.31 -7.70 -12.99
N GLY A 208 3.02 -8.65 -12.38
CA GLY A 208 4.48 -8.70 -12.34
C GLY A 208 5.07 -8.78 -13.75
N ASN A 209 4.63 -9.76 -14.56
CA ASN A 209 5.12 -9.96 -15.93
C ASN A 209 4.82 -8.75 -16.84
N LYS A 210 3.63 -8.15 -16.72
CA LYS A 210 3.26 -6.94 -17.47
C LYS A 210 4.13 -5.75 -17.09
N SER A 211 4.42 -5.57 -15.79
CA SER A 211 5.29 -4.50 -15.29
C SER A 211 6.74 -4.65 -15.81
N ILE A 212 7.28 -5.86 -15.79
CA ILE A 212 8.61 -6.17 -16.32
C ILE A 212 8.67 -5.95 -17.84
N ALA A 213 7.67 -6.43 -18.58
CA ALA A 213 7.60 -6.23 -20.02
C ALA A 213 7.53 -4.75 -20.41
N TRP A 214 6.80 -3.95 -19.63
CA TRP A 214 6.75 -2.50 -19.82
C TRP A 214 8.09 -1.85 -19.48
N LEU A 215 8.72 -2.19 -18.35
CA LEU A 215 10.02 -1.66 -17.96
C LEU A 215 11.08 -1.89 -19.03
N ASN A 216 11.15 -3.12 -19.59
CA ASN A 216 12.04 -3.46 -20.69
C ASN A 216 11.80 -2.65 -21.97
N ARG A 217 10.61 -2.10 -22.17
CA ARG A 217 10.31 -1.23 -23.31
C ARG A 217 10.69 0.22 -23.09
N VAL A 218 10.58 0.71 -21.83
CA VAL A 218 10.71 2.15 -21.56
C VAL A 218 12.09 2.57 -21.04
N HIS A 219 12.92 1.63 -20.58
CA HIS A 219 14.24 1.97 -20.02
C HIS A 219 15.16 2.67 -21.02
N ASP A 220 15.06 2.34 -22.33
CA ASP A 220 15.87 2.94 -23.38
C ASP A 220 15.44 4.36 -23.78
N LEU A 221 14.30 4.85 -23.24
CA LEU A 221 13.81 6.20 -23.55
C LEU A 221 14.67 7.32 -22.92
N GLY A 222 15.58 6.98 -22.01
CA GLY A 222 16.39 7.96 -21.29
C GLY A 222 15.59 8.89 -20.37
N LYS A 223 14.35 8.53 -20.05
CA LYS A 223 13.43 9.24 -19.16
C LYS A 223 13.35 8.52 -17.81
N PRO A 224 13.15 9.25 -16.70
CA PRO A 224 12.81 8.61 -15.45
C PRO A 224 11.43 7.94 -15.56
N PHE A 225 11.25 6.84 -14.83
CA PHE A 225 9.97 6.16 -14.76
C PHE A 225 9.43 6.08 -13.33
N MET A 226 8.12 6.00 -13.21
CA MET A 226 7.41 5.62 -12.00
C MET A 226 6.54 4.39 -12.28
N LEU A 227 6.77 3.31 -11.53
CA LEU A 227 6.05 2.05 -11.65
C LEU A 227 5.28 1.77 -10.36
N THR A 228 3.96 1.59 -10.47
CA THR A 228 3.14 1.09 -9.38
C THR A 228 2.82 -0.38 -9.62
N LEU A 229 3.26 -1.26 -8.70
CA LEU A 229 2.88 -2.66 -8.64
C LEU A 229 1.86 -2.83 -7.51
N ALA A 230 0.58 -2.88 -7.85
CA ALA A 230 -0.52 -2.87 -6.90
C ALA A 230 -1.20 -4.24 -6.83
N SER A 231 -0.72 -5.12 -5.93
CA SER A 231 -1.26 -6.47 -5.81
C SER A 231 -2.62 -6.50 -5.12
N LYS A 232 -3.44 -7.53 -5.43
CA LYS A 232 -4.64 -7.84 -4.65
C LYS A 232 -4.30 -8.54 -3.32
N GLY A 233 -3.16 -9.20 -3.22
CA GLY A 233 -2.82 -9.94 -2.01
C GLY A 233 -2.33 -9.04 -0.86
N PRO A 234 -2.66 -9.44 0.39
CA PRO A 234 -3.38 -10.62 0.83
C PRO A 234 -4.90 -10.44 1.08
N HIS A 235 -5.59 -9.55 0.35
CA HIS A 235 -7.04 -9.31 0.48
C HIS A 235 -7.86 -10.62 0.32
N VAL A 236 -8.99 -10.71 0.99
CA VAL A 236 -9.93 -11.82 0.83
C VAL A 236 -10.40 -11.99 -0.62
N PRO A 237 -10.61 -13.22 -1.10
CA PRO A 237 -10.61 -14.50 -0.38
C PRO A 237 -9.21 -15.06 -0.09
N ALA A 238 -8.13 -14.33 -0.38
CA ALA A 238 -6.74 -14.73 -0.19
C ALA A 238 -6.42 -16.09 -0.84
N THR A 239 -6.85 -16.25 -2.10
CA THR A 239 -6.64 -17.48 -2.86
C THR A 239 -5.16 -17.61 -3.23
N PRO A 240 -4.42 -18.59 -2.67
CA PRO A 240 -3.01 -18.73 -2.95
C PRO A 240 -2.73 -19.23 -4.36
N ALA A 241 -1.57 -18.87 -4.88
CA ALA A 241 -1.07 -19.50 -6.09
C ALA A 241 -0.97 -21.02 -5.89
N PRO A 242 -1.28 -21.83 -6.92
CA PRO A 242 -1.33 -23.29 -6.78
C PRO A 242 -0.05 -23.93 -6.23
N TRP A 243 1.11 -23.37 -6.56
CA TRP A 243 2.42 -23.85 -6.10
C TRP A 243 2.71 -23.53 -4.65
N TYR A 244 1.98 -22.57 -4.02
CA TYR A 244 2.12 -22.21 -2.61
C TYR A 244 1.04 -22.78 -1.68
N ARG A 245 0.08 -23.55 -2.20
CA ARG A 245 -1.08 -24.06 -1.41
C ARG A 245 -0.71 -24.88 -0.19
N LYS A 246 0.47 -25.50 -0.18
CA LYS A 246 0.92 -26.37 0.91
C LYS A 246 1.81 -25.66 1.93
N GLU A 247 2.24 -24.43 1.62
CA GLU A 247 3.08 -23.69 2.55
C GLU A 247 2.32 -23.33 3.82
N PHE A 248 3.05 -23.21 4.93
CA PHE A 248 2.50 -22.78 6.22
C PHE A 248 1.37 -23.64 6.79
N SER A 249 1.28 -24.94 6.45
CA SER A 249 0.17 -25.82 6.84
C SER A 249 -0.04 -25.91 8.35
N GLU A 250 1.02 -25.78 9.15
CA GLU A 250 0.99 -25.91 10.62
C GLU A 250 0.79 -24.57 11.34
N LEU A 251 0.77 -23.45 10.60
CA LEU A 251 0.64 -22.14 11.23
C LEU A 251 -0.80 -21.85 11.65
N ARG A 252 -0.92 -21.10 12.73
CA ARG A 252 -2.16 -20.52 13.24
C ARG A 252 -2.05 -19.00 13.29
N ALA A 253 -3.18 -18.34 13.16
CA ALA A 253 -3.29 -16.92 13.40
C ALA A 253 -2.83 -16.59 14.84
N PRO A 254 -2.21 -15.42 15.06
CA PRO A 254 -1.80 -15.02 16.41
C PRO A 254 -2.95 -15.09 17.42
N ARG A 255 -2.67 -15.61 18.59
CA ARG A 255 -3.58 -15.70 19.74
C ARG A 255 -3.08 -14.73 20.83
N ASP A 256 -2.98 -13.46 20.43
CA ASP A 256 -2.66 -12.37 21.36
C ASP A 256 -3.81 -12.12 22.36
N GLU A 257 -3.62 -11.17 23.28
CA GLU A 257 -4.59 -10.83 24.32
C GLU A 257 -5.93 -10.35 23.74
N ALA A 258 -5.92 -9.69 22.58
CA ALA A 258 -7.13 -9.22 21.91
C ALA A 258 -7.89 -10.34 21.20
N TYR A 259 -7.24 -11.48 20.89
CA TYR A 259 -7.89 -12.58 20.20
C TYR A 259 -9.00 -13.21 21.04
N ASN A 260 -10.24 -13.18 20.54
CA ASN A 260 -11.41 -13.75 21.22
C ASN A 260 -11.51 -13.31 22.69
N ALA A 261 -11.20 -12.05 22.95
CA ALA A 261 -11.13 -11.47 24.28
C ALA A 261 -12.46 -11.63 25.05
N SER A 262 -12.43 -11.52 26.38
CA SER A 262 -13.61 -11.71 27.20
C SER A 262 -14.66 -10.63 26.96
N GLU A 263 -15.93 -10.94 27.25
CA GLU A 263 -17.02 -9.97 27.17
C GLU A 263 -16.78 -8.76 28.09
N GLN A 264 -16.24 -9.01 29.27
CA GLN A 264 -15.87 -7.94 30.21
C GLN A 264 -14.82 -6.99 29.64
N ALA A 265 -13.79 -7.50 28.97
CA ALA A 265 -12.76 -6.68 28.32
C ALA A 265 -13.35 -5.81 27.20
N LEU A 266 -14.27 -6.37 26.38
CA LEU A 266 -14.86 -5.68 25.26
C LEU A 266 -16.03 -4.76 25.60
N SER A 267 -16.60 -4.87 26.81
CA SER A 267 -17.77 -4.06 27.24
C SER A 267 -17.49 -2.55 27.28
N HIS A 268 -16.23 -2.15 27.33
CA HIS A 268 -15.79 -0.75 27.35
C HIS A 268 -15.37 -0.22 25.97
N HIS A 269 -15.60 -0.98 24.91
CA HIS A 269 -15.37 -0.57 23.53
C HIS A 269 -16.66 -0.06 22.89
N HIS A 270 -16.52 0.64 21.76
CA HIS A 270 -17.68 1.12 20.98
C HIS A 270 -18.59 -0.02 20.47
N GLY A 271 -19.80 0.34 20.03
CA GLY A 271 -20.89 -0.60 19.80
C GLY A 271 -20.59 -1.73 18.81
N LEU A 272 -19.75 -1.51 17.78
CA LEU A 272 -19.34 -2.59 16.88
C LEU A 272 -18.60 -3.70 17.64
N ILE A 273 -17.65 -3.33 18.50
CA ILE A 273 -16.82 -4.29 19.23
C ILE A 273 -17.57 -4.92 20.41
N SER A 274 -18.21 -4.09 21.24
CA SER A 274 -18.90 -4.58 22.43
C SER A 274 -20.08 -5.53 22.12
N SER A 275 -20.59 -5.51 20.90
CA SER A 275 -21.66 -6.42 20.45
C SER A 275 -21.18 -7.77 19.92
N GLN A 276 -19.86 -7.98 19.79
CA GLN A 276 -19.34 -9.22 19.21
C GLN A 276 -19.46 -10.42 20.15
N GLY A 277 -20.03 -11.51 19.64
CA GLY A 277 -20.06 -12.80 20.33
C GLY A 277 -18.68 -13.50 20.35
N PRO A 278 -18.50 -14.51 21.21
CA PRO A 278 -17.25 -15.27 21.27
C PRO A 278 -17.01 -16.06 19.97
N ILE A 279 -15.74 -16.12 19.57
CA ILE A 279 -15.30 -16.93 18.43
C ILE A 279 -15.43 -18.42 18.78
N THR A 280 -16.22 -19.15 18.03
CA THR A 280 -16.36 -20.60 18.18
C THR A 280 -15.13 -21.35 17.64
N PRO A 281 -14.86 -22.60 18.08
CA PRO A 281 -13.77 -23.40 17.53
C PRO A 281 -13.78 -23.51 16.00
N LYS A 282 -14.97 -23.70 15.40
CA LYS A 282 -15.13 -23.76 13.94
C LYS A 282 -14.76 -22.45 13.24
N GLN A 283 -15.10 -21.30 13.82
CA GLN A 283 -14.63 -20.01 13.32
C GLN A 283 -13.12 -19.84 13.47
N GLY A 284 -12.55 -20.36 14.58
CA GLY A 284 -11.10 -20.39 14.79
C GLY A 284 -10.35 -21.15 13.70
N ASP A 285 -10.89 -22.30 13.25
CA ASP A 285 -10.30 -23.08 12.14
C ASP A 285 -10.34 -22.30 10.82
N VAL A 286 -11.44 -21.59 10.55
CA VAL A 286 -11.57 -20.71 9.35
C VAL A 286 -10.59 -19.55 9.41
N ILE A 287 -10.42 -18.94 10.57
CA ILE A 287 -9.45 -17.85 10.81
C ILE A 287 -8.02 -18.36 10.55
N ASP A 288 -7.66 -19.53 11.03
CA ASP A 288 -6.34 -20.12 10.84
C ASP A 288 -6.06 -20.44 9.36
N GLU A 289 -7.07 -20.96 8.63
CA GLU A 289 -6.90 -21.18 7.18
C GLU A 289 -6.79 -19.87 6.40
N LEU A 290 -7.58 -18.86 6.74
CA LEU A 290 -7.47 -17.54 6.13
C LEU A 290 -6.10 -16.90 6.40
N PHE A 291 -5.57 -17.03 7.62
CA PHE A 291 -4.24 -16.56 7.99
C PHE A 291 -3.15 -17.23 7.12
N ARG A 292 -3.19 -18.56 6.98
CA ARG A 292 -2.26 -19.30 6.11
C ARG A 292 -2.36 -18.85 4.67
N ASN A 293 -3.58 -18.70 4.17
CA ASN A 293 -3.82 -18.28 2.79
C ASN A 293 -3.34 -16.86 2.51
N ARG A 294 -3.52 -15.93 3.45
CA ARG A 294 -2.95 -14.57 3.37
C ARG A 294 -1.42 -14.63 3.24
N TRP A 295 -0.74 -15.41 4.06
CA TRP A 295 0.71 -15.58 3.97
C TRP A 295 1.16 -16.28 2.68
N ARG A 296 0.40 -17.24 2.18
CA ARG A 296 0.65 -17.92 0.90
C ARG A 296 0.54 -16.96 -0.29
N THR A 297 -0.40 -16.02 -0.27
CA THR A 297 -0.49 -15.01 -1.35
C THR A 297 0.67 -14.03 -1.32
N LEU A 298 1.20 -13.70 -0.14
CA LEU A 298 2.38 -12.85 0.02
C LEU A 298 3.65 -13.48 -0.58
N LEU A 299 3.77 -14.80 -0.64
CA LEU A 299 4.90 -15.46 -1.32
C LEU A 299 4.92 -15.15 -2.82
N SER A 300 3.77 -15.06 -3.47
CA SER A 300 3.70 -14.69 -4.89
C SER A 300 4.04 -13.22 -5.11
N ILE A 301 3.77 -12.37 -4.14
CA ILE A 301 4.17 -10.95 -4.17
C ILE A 301 5.68 -10.84 -3.98
N ASP A 302 6.25 -11.62 -3.08
CA ASP A 302 7.69 -11.71 -2.85
C ASP A 302 8.44 -12.14 -4.12
N ASP A 303 7.87 -13.09 -4.89
CA ASP A 303 8.38 -13.48 -6.21
C ASP A 303 8.34 -12.31 -7.19
N ALA A 304 7.19 -11.66 -7.35
CA ALA A 304 7.01 -10.57 -8.30
C ALA A 304 7.95 -9.38 -8.02
N ILE A 305 8.13 -9.02 -6.75
CA ILE A 305 9.09 -7.99 -6.33
C ILE A 305 10.52 -8.42 -6.66
N SER A 306 10.87 -9.68 -6.37
CA SER A 306 12.20 -10.22 -6.65
C SER A 306 12.52 -10.21 -8.15
N GLU A 307 11.61 -10.64 -8.99
CA GLU A 307 11.79 -10.65 -10.45
C GLU A 307 11.91 -9.24 -11.03
N LEU A 308 11.09 -8.30 -10.53
CA LEU A 308 11.19 -6.89 -10.91
C LEU A 308 12.52 -6.27 -10.46
N TYR A 309 13.00 -6.59 -9.24
CA TYR A 309 14.29 -6.14 -8.74
C TYR A 309 15.44 -6.64 -9.62
N GLU A 310 15.43 -7.94 -9.97
CA GLU A 310 16.44 -8.53 -10.84
C GLU A 310 16.42 -7.89 -12.25
N THR A 311 15.24 -7.52 -12.75
CA THR A 311 15.11 -6.77 -14.00
C THR A 311 15.76 -5.40 -13.88
N VAL A 312 15.45 -4.62 -12.85
CA VAL A 312 16.07 -3.31 -12.58
C VAL A 312 17.59 -3.42 -12.47
N ARG A 313 18.07 -4.48 -11.79
CA ARG A 313 19.50 -4.80 -11.66
C ARG A 313 20.16 -5.09 -13.02
N SER A 314 19.53 -5.95 -13.84
CA SER A 314 20.05 -6.34 -15.15
C SER A 314 20.15 -5.17 -16.14
N LEU A 315 19.27 -4.17 -15.96
CA LEU A 315 19.25 -2.92 -16.71
C LEU A 315 20.21 -1.86 -16.15
N ASN A 316 20.97 -2.16 -15.08
CA ASN A 316 21.88 -1.23 -14.38
C ASN A 316 21.18 0.04 -13.84
N LEU A 317 19.95 -0.10 -13.34
CA LEU A 317 19.13 1.00 -12.86
C LEU A 317 19.02 1.07 -11.32
N LEU A 318 19.65 0.15 -10.55
CA LEU A 318 19.54 0.14 -9.08
C LEU A 318 20.03 1.44 -8.45
N ASP A 319 21.16 1.97 -8.91
CA ASP A 319 21.76 3.20 -8.36
C ASP A 319 20.95 4.47 -8.69
N SER A 320 19.88 4.33 -9.45
CA SER A 320 18.97 5.42 -9.80
C SER A 320 17.51 5.13 -9.48
N THR A 321 17.22 4.07 -8.72
CA THR A 321 15.84 3.62 -8.46
C THR A 321 15.54 3.57 -6.97
N TYR A 322 14.47 4.27 -6.55
CA TYR A 322 13.88 4.14 -5.22
C TYR A 322 12.74 3.15 -5.22
N TRP A 323 12.64 2.40 -4.13
CA TRP A 323 11.59 1.44 -3.86
C TRP A 323 10.83 1.84 -2.61
N ILE A 324 9.51 1.81 -2.70
CA ILE A 324 8.62 1.94 -1.54
C ILE A 324 7.72 0.70 -1.54
N VAL A 325 7.70 -0.03 -0.43
CA VAL A 325 6.82 -1.20 -0.24
C VAL A 325 5.92 -0.93 0.95
N THR A 326 4.62 -0.92 0.73
CA THR A 326 3.62 -0.62 1.76
C THR A 326 2.28 -1.30 1.46
N SER A 327 1.29 -1.07 2.30
CA SER A 327 -0.09 -1.54 2.17
C SER A 327 -1.06 -0.38 2.15
N ASP A 328 -2.28 -0.64 1.71
CA ASP A 328 -3.36 0.33 1.81
C ASP A 328 -3.98 0.37 3.22
N HIS A 329 -4.01 -0.73 3.96
CA HIS A 329 -4.36 -0.78 5.39
C HIS A 329 -3.94 -2.13 5.98
N GLY A 330 -4.10 -2.28 7.29
CA GLY A 330 -3.87 -3.51 8.02
C GLY A 330 -5.08 -4.46 8.00
N TYR A 331 -5.08 -5.41 8.92
CA TYR A 331 -6.12 -6.43 9.01
C TYR A 331 -6.09 -7.09 10.39
N ASN A 332 -7.23 -7.58 10.86
CA ASN A 332 -7.31 -8.42 12.05
C ASN A 332 -7.95 -9.78 11.74
N LEU A 333 -7.64 -10.77 12.58
CA LEU A 333 -8.10 -12.15 12.46
C LEU A 333 -8.39 -12.71 13.85
N GLY A 334 -9.57 -12.36 14.39
CA GLY A 334 -10.02 -12.81 15.69
C GLY A 334 -9.78 -11.83 16.83
N GLN A 335 -8.99 -10.77 16.62
CA GLN A 335 -8.81 -9.71 17.58
C GLN A 335 -10.13 -8.98 17.82
N HIS A 336 -10.39 -8.58 19.06
CA HIS A 336 -11.64 -7.95 19.49
C HIS A 336 -12.90 -8.78 19.09
N ARG A 337 -12.76 -10.11 19.01
CA ARG A 337 -13.80 -11.06 18.53
C ARG A 337 -14.25 -10.83 17.09
N LEU A 338 -13.50 -10.09 16.28
CA LEU A 338 -13.78 -9.92 14.86
C LEU A 338 -13.15 -11.07 14.07
N PRO A 339 -13.92 -12.00 13.46
CA PRO A 339 -13.35 -13.19 12.81
C PRO A 339 -12.42 -12.85 11.65
N SER A 340 -12.76 -11.82 10.89
CA SER A 340 -11.87 -11.22 9.89
C SER A 340 -12.33 -9.80 9.60
N CYS A 341 -11.44 -8.80 9.80
CA CYS A 341 -11.83 -7.40 9.72
C CYS A 341 -10.73 -6.44 9.33
N LYS A 342 -11.19 -5.29 8.97
CA LYS A 342 -10.60 -3.96 8.88
C LYS A 342 -11.69 -2.97 9.27
N LEU A 343 -11.54 -1.68 9.10
CA LEU A 343 -12.51 -0.61 9.38
C LEU A 343 -12.42 -0.06 10.81
N ASN A 344 -11.53 -0.57 11.65
CA ASN A 344 -11.43 -0.15 13.02
C ASN A 344 -10.25 0.79 13.27
N VAL A 345 -10.33 1.49 14.37
CA VAL A 345 -9.33 2.49 14.78
C VAL A 345 -8.03 1.87 15.32
N TYR A 346 -8.05 0.57 15.61
CA TYR A 346 -6.97 -0.14 16.31
C TYR A 346 -5.74 -0.40 15.42
N ASP A 347 -4.58 -0.55 16.05
CA ASP A 347 -3.29 -0.74 15.38
C ASP A 347 -3.25 -1.96 14.43
N HIS A 348 -4.07 -3.00 14.65
CA HIS A 348 -4.19 -4.12 13.72
C HIS A 348 -4.67 -3.69 12.32
N ASP A 349 -5.58 -2.72 12.26
CA ASP A 349 -6.16 -2.24 11.02
C ASP A 349 -5.40 -1.02 10.47
N THR A 350 -4.79 -0.22 11.34
CA THR A 350 -4.22 1.07 10.97
C THR A 350 -2.70 1.08 10.87
N ARG A 351 -1.98 0.19 11.57
CA ARG A 351 -0.52 0.09 11.52
C ARG A 351 -0.07 -0.88 10.45
N ILE A 352 0.69 -0.41 9.49
CA ILE A 352 1.04 -1.15 8.27
C ILE A 352 2.55 -1.19 8.04
N PRO A 353 3.05 -2.14 7.23
CA PRO A 353 4.45 -2.12 6.82
C PRO A 353 4.77 -0.93 5.93
N PHE A 354 5.95 -0.37 6.10
CA PHE A 354 6.55 0.59 5.19
C PHE A 354 8.05 0.36 5.09
N ILE A 355 8.54 0.13 3.88
CA ILE A 355 9.95 -0.04 3.57
C ILE A 355 10.31 0.98 2.48
N ILE A 356 11.40 1.72 2.67
CA ILE A 356 11.97 2.56 1.63
C ILE A 356 13.43 2.17 1.38
N SER A 357 13.81 2.02 0.11
CA SER A 357 15.16 1.65 -0.31
C SER A 357 15.55 2.43 -1.55
N GLY A 358 16.83 2.67 -1.75
CA GLY A 358 17.37 3.36 -2.92
C GLY A 358 18.61 4.20 -2.59
N PRO A 359 19.08 5.00 -3.56
CA PRO A 359 20.28 5.81 -3.38
C PRO A 359 20.23 6.68 -2.14
N GLY A 360 21.26 6.61 -1.31
CA GLY A 360 21.38 7.39 -0.07
C GLY A 360 20.55 6.90 1.12
N ILE A 361 19.64 5.94 0.93
CA ILE A 361 18.92 5.31 2.04
C ILE A 361 19.86 4.31 2.75
N ARG A 362 20.03 4.46 4.06
CA ARG A 362 20.88 3.54 4.83
C ARG A 362 20.28 2.14 4.88
N ASN A 363 21.13 1.15 4.62
CA ASN A 363 20.72 -0.25 4.57
C ASN A 363 20.41 -0.81 5.97
N ASN A 364 19.32 -1.63 6.04
CA ASN A 364 18.92 -2.37 7.23
C ASN A 364 18.75 -1.47 8.48
N THR A 365 18.22 -0.28 8.30
CA THR A 365 17.90 0.64 9.39
C THR A 365 16.42 0.60 9.73
N GLU A 366 16.10 1.00 10.95
CA GLU A 366 14.74 1.26 11.39
C GLU A 366 14.60 2.73 11.75
N PHE A 367 13.43 3.28 11.48
CA PHE A 367 13.05 4.61 11.96
C PHE A 367 11.66 4.53 12.60
N ASP A 368 11.49 5.24 13.69
CA ASP A 368 10.28 5.22 14.53
C ASP A 368 9.40 6.47 14.39
N LEU A 369 9.66 7.27 13.35
CA LEU A 369 8.83 8.43 13.05
C LEU A 369 7.39 8.03 12.80
N LEU A 370 6.47 8.83 13.34
CA LEU A 370 5.04 8.67 13.09
C LEU A 370 4.71 9.05 11.64
N GLY A 371 4.76 8.05 10.76
CA GLY A 371 4.48 8.19 9.33
C GLY A 371 3.04 7.82 8.98
N SER A 372 2.62 8.23 7.79
CA SER A 372 1.26 8.00 7.33
C SER A 372 1.20 7.69 5.82
N ASN A 373 0.15 7.01 5.39
CA ASN A 373 -0.11 6.78 3.97
C ASN A 373 -0.23 8.08 3.14
N VAL A 374 -0.69 9.19 3.73
CA VAL A 374 -0.71 10.51 3.07
C VAL A 374 0.70 11.08 2.83
N ASP A 375 1.74 10.54 3.47
CA ASP A 375 3.12 10.95 3.28
C ASP A 375 3.78 10.30 2.05
N VAL A 376 3.15 9.27 1.46
CA VAL A 376 3.70 8.53 0.31
C VAL A 376 3.84 9.42 -0.92
N ALA A 377 2.78 10.13 -1.31
CA ALA A 377 2.82 11.02 -2.48
C ALA A 377 3.86 12.15 -2.31
N PRO A 378 3.84 12.97 -1.24
CA PRO A 378 4.85 14.02 -1.06
C PRO A 378 6.27 13.46 -0.97
N THR A 379 6.48 12.26 -0.41
CA THR A 379 7.81 11.62 -0.40
C THR A 379 8.28 11.27 -1.82
N MET A 380 7.44 10.63 -2.63
CA MET A 380 7.80 10.32 -4.03
C MET A 380 8.07 11.58 -4.85
N LEU A 381 7.27 12.62 -4.67
CA LEU A 381 7.44 13.90 -5.36
C LEU A 381 8.75 14.60 -4.94
N SER A 382 9.11 14.52 -3.67
CA SER A 382 10.39 15.04 -3.16
C SER A 382 11.58 14.29 -3.74
N LEU A 383 11.49 12.96 -3.87
CA LEU A 383 12.51 12.17 -4.58
C LEU A 383 12.70 12.65 -6.01
N ALA A 384 11.61 13.00 -6.68
CA ALA A 384 11.64 13.56 -8.03
C ALA A 384 12.07 15.04 -8.10
N GLY A 385 12.26 15.71 -6.94
CA GLY A 385 12.72 17.09 -6.84
C GLY A 385 11.58 18.12 -6.91
N VAL A 386 10.35 17.75 -6.54
CA VAL A 386 9.24 18.71 -6.35
C VAL A 386 9.41 19.37 -4.99
N SER A 387 9.44 20.68 -4.96
CA SER A 387 9.59 21.48 -3.74
C SER A 387 8.29 22.08 -3.22
N ASP A 388 7.36 22.38 -4.10
CA ASP A 388 6.05 22.91 -3.71
C ASP A 388 5.11 21.75 -3.34
N LEU A 389 4.95 21.54 -2.04
CA LEU A 389 4.13 20.51 -1.44
C LEU A 389 3.03 21.06 -0.51
N ASP A 390 2.76 22.36 -0.57
CA ASP A 390 1.82 23.05 0.34
C ASP A 390 0.37 22.57 0.19
N ASP A 391 0.02 22.03 -0.97
CA ASP A 391 -1.30 21.47 -1.25
C ASP A 391 -1.54 20.07 -0.65
N PHE A 392 -0.48 19.42 -0.11
CA PHE A 392 -0.54 18.09 0.46
C PHE A 392 -0.78 18.15 1.98
N ASP A 393 -1.67 17.28 2.50
CA ASP A 393 -1.89 17.16 3.93
C ASP A 393 -0.78 16.32 4.61
N GLY A 394 -0.14 15.45 3.82
CA GLY A 394 1.03 14.67 4.20
C GLY A 394 2.34 15.44 4.02
N LYS A 395 3.42 14.87 4.54
CA LYS A 395 4.78 15.42 4.49
C LYS A 395 5.78 14.44 3.89
N SER A 396 6.81 14.96 3.23
CA SER A 396 7.93 14.12 2.80
C SER A 396 8.74 13.63 3.99
N ILE A 397 8.96 12.31 4.06
CA ILE A 397 9.83 11.72 5.08
C ILE A 397 11.33 11.94 4.80
N LEU A 398 11.70 12.37 3.60
CA LEU A 398 13.10 12.63 3.28
C LEU A 398 13.74 13.66 4.23
N ASN A 399 12.92 14.57 4.78
CA ASN A 399 13.37 15.61 5.69
C ASN A 399 13.86 15.07 7.04
N VAL A 400 13.43 13.87 7.41
CA VAL A 400 13.66 13.27 8.73
C VAL A 400 14.46 11.98 8.67
N LEU A 401 14.70 11.43 7.46
CA LEU A 401 15.59 10.29 7.28
C LEU A 401 17.05 10.73 7.33
N ASP A 402 17.90 9.88 7.94
CA ASP A 402 19.34 10.00 7.87
C ASP A 402 19.84 9.44 6.54
N LEU A 403 20.09 10.34 5.58
CA LEU A 403 20.47 10.00 4.21
C LEU A 403 21.99 10.18 3.99
N ASP A 404 22.58 9.29 3.20
CA ASP A 404 23.91 9.50 2.64
C ASP A 404 23.82 10.44 1.42
N GLU A 405 24.09 11.72 1.64
CA GLU A 405 23.96 12.77 0.62
C GLU A 405 24.84 12.54 -0.61
N THR A 406 25.96 11.81 -0.45
CA THR A 406 26.89 11.55 -1.56
C THR A 406 26.30 10.64 -2.62
N MET A 407 25.34 9.80 -2.22
CA MET A 407 24.64 8.85 -3.09
C MET A 407 23.36 9.41 -3.70
N LEU A 408 22.86 10.57 -3.25
CA LEU A 408 21.63 11.15 -3.78
C LEU A 408 21.79 11.64 -5.22
N LEU A 409 20.77 11.40 -6.05
CA LEU A 409 20.70 11.99 -7.38
C LEU A 409 20.51 13.52 -7.30
N PRO A 410 20.88 14.26 -8.35
CA PRO A 410 20.88 15.72 -8.30
C PRO A 410 19.53 16.35 -7.85
N SER A 411 18.41 15.88 -8.35
CA SER A 411 17.08 16.40 -7.97
C SER A 411 16.74 16.14 -6.50
N THR A 412 16.97 14.92 -6.04
CA THR A 412 16.74 14.51 -4.64
C THR A 412 17.64 15.28 -3.70
N ARG A 413 18.92 15.43 -4.06
CA ARG A 413 19.90 16.19 -3.28
C ARG A 413 19.51 17.66 -3.16
N ALA A 414 19.08 18.29 -4.25
CA ALA A 414 18.62 19.69 -4.25
C ALA A 414 17.45 19.88 -3.29
N PHE A 415 16.43 19.00 -3.38
CA PHE A 415 15.31 19.01 -2.45
C PHE A 415 15.79 18.83 -0.99
N TYR A 416 16.61 17.82 -0.71
CA TYR A 416 17.09 17.49 0.63
C TYR A 416 17.84 18.66 1.28
N HIS A 417 18.71 19.36 0.52
CA HIS A 417 19.45 20.52 1.02
C HIS A 417 18.57 21.73 1.31
N GLU A 418 17.56 21.98 0.48
CA GLU A 418 16.63 23.09 0.66
C GLU A 418 15.78 22.90 1.91
N TYR A 419 15.20 21.72 2.08
CA TYR A 419 14.23 21.45 3.15
C TYR A 419 14.87 21.08 4.49
N ARG A 420 16.06 20.44 4.52
CA ARG A 420 16.75 20.12 5.77
C ARG A 420 17.06 21.35 6.63
N LYS A 421 17.22 22.52 5.99
CA LYS A 421 17.47 23.78 6.70
C LYS A 421 16.28 24.23 7.56
N HIS A 422 15.10 23.74 7.27
CA HIS A 422 13.85 24.20 7.88
C HIS A 422 13.20 23.23 8.87
N THR A 423 13.68 21.97 9.00
CA THR A 423 12.83 20.89 9.59
C THR A 423 13.41 20.08 10.73
N THR A 424 14.52 20.44 11.33
CA THR A 424 15.13 19.61 12.39
C THR A 424 14.37 19.58 13.73
N SER A 425 13.25 20.28 13.88
CA SER A 425 12.56 20.36 15.18
C SER A 425 11.07 20.07 15.23
N THR A 426 10.41 19.79 14.09
CA THR A 426 8.93 19.72 14.10
C THR A 426 8.36 18.61 13.23
N TRP A 427 8.73 17.34 13.48
CA TRP A 427 7.90 16.24 13.00
C TRP A 427 6.63 16.12 13.86
N ARG A 428 5.56 15.57 13.25
CA ARG A 428 4.29 15.39 13.98
C ARG A 428 4.45 14.39 15.14
N ASP A 429 3.78 14.64 16.25
CA ASP A 429 3.64 13.75 17.40
C ASP A 429 2.29 13.02 17.42
N SER A 430 1.43 13.28 16.43
CA SER A 430 0.12 12.65 16.29
C SER A 430 -0.29 12.51 14.83
N HIS A 431 -0.98 11.42 14.55
CA HIS A 431 -1.57 11.08 13.26
C HIS A 431 -3.10 11.04 13.39
N LEU A 432 -3.79 11.61 12.39
CA LEU A 432 -5.25 11.59 12.33
C LEU A 432 -5.72 10.30 11.64
N ILE A 433 -6.70 9.63 12.25
CA ILE A 433 -7.40 8.48 11.67
C ILE A 433 -8.87 8.84 11.59
N GLU A 434 -9.53 8.55 10.47
CA GLU A 434 -10.97 8.73 10.35
C GLU A 434 -11.63 7.61 9.55
N TYR A 435 -12.85 7.32 9.90
CA TYR A 435 -13.68 6.37 9.16
C TYR A 435 -15.15 6.78 9.20
N HIS A 436 -15.84 6.62 8.09
CA HIS A 436 -17.27 6.84 7.97
C HIS A 436 -17.95 5.52 7.61
N SER A 437 -18.73 5.00 8.54
CA SER A 437 -19.41 3.72 8.42
C SER A 437 -20.27 3.63 7.16
N LEU A 438 -20.35 2.43 6.60
CA LEU A 438 -21.24 2.07 5.50
C LEU A 438 -22.64 1.68 5.98
N GLY A 439 -22.87 1.70 7.28
CA GLY A 439 -24.09 1.21 7.93
C GLY A 439 -24.00 -0.26 8.31
N ASN A 440 -25.12 -0.82 8.72
CA ASN A 440 -25.20 -2.24 9.05
C ASN A 440 -25.03 -3.07 7.77
N VAL A 441 -23.83 -3.52 7.51
CA VAL A 441 -23.49 -4.38 6.37
C VAL A 441 -23.16 -5.77 6.92
N ASN A 442 -24.12 -6.70 6.81
CA ASN A 442 -23.86 -8.11 7.05
C ASN A 442 -23.35 -8.72 5.75
N ARG A 443 -22.05 -8.96 5.65
CA ARG A 443 -21.42 -9.65 4.53
C ARG A 443 -21.14 -11.09 4.94
N THR A 444 -22.08 -11.97 4.59
CA THR A 444 -21.95 -13.40 4.83
C THR A 444 -20.65 -13.96 4.25
N GLY A 445 -19.90 -14.62 5.10
CA GLY A 445 -18.86 -15.58 4.70
C GLY A 445 -17.45 -15.28 5.14
N HIS A 446 -16.94 -14.06 5.19
CA HIS A 446 -15.55 -13.76 5.60
C HIS A 446 -15.28 -12.28 5.87
N LEU A 447 -16.27 -11.42 5.75
CA LEU A 447 -16.10 -10.00 5.91
C LEU A 447 -16.95 -9.52 7.07
N VAL A 448 -16.39 -8.60 7.75
CA VAL A 448 -16.90 -7.95 8.90
C VAL A 448 -18.17 -7.21 8.59
N ASP A 449 -19.03 -7.35 9.52
CA ASP A 449 -20.16 -6.48 9.68
C ASP A 449 -19.65 -5.08 10.04
N ASP A 450 -20.01 -4.10 9.25
CA ASP A 450 -19.90 -2.72 9.68
C ASP A 450 -21.15 -2.37 10.50
N ASN A 451 -21.07 -1.34 11.33
CA ASN A 451 -22.13 -0.93 12.22
C ASN A 451 -22.33 0.59 12.14
N VAL A 452 -23.58 1.03 12.27
CA VAL A 452 -23.94 2.45 12.27
C VAL A 452 -23.25 3.29 13.36
N THR A 453 -22.66 2.63 14.37
CA THR A 453 -21.88 3.28 15.42
C THR A 453 -20.40 3.35 15.13
N ASN A 454 -19.93 2.85 14.00
CA ASN A 454 -18.51 2.80 13.63
C ASN A 454 -18.06 4.00 12.77
N THR A 455 -18.66 5.16 12.97
CA THR A 455 -18.17 6.41 12.39
C THR A 455 -17.33 7.12 13.44
N TYR A 456 -16.04 7.36 13.14
CA TYR A 456 -15.11 7.91 14.11
C TYR A 456 -14.04 8.81 13.49
N ARG A 457 -13.48 9.66 14.34
CA ARG A 457 -12.19 10.34 14.13
C ARG A 457 -11.31 10.12 15.35
N ALA A 458 -10.01 9.97 15.14
CA ALA A 458 -9.09 9.61 16.19
C ALA A 458 -7.71 10.25 16.01
N LEU A 459 -6.96 10.33 17.10
CA LEU A 459 -5.54 10.69 17.10
C LEU A 459 -4.71 9.52 17.63
N ARG A 460 -3.75 9.08 16.84
CA ARG A 460 -2.72 8.14 17.23
C ARG A 460 -1.44 8.93 17.51
N PHE A 461 -0.97 8.87 18.75
CA PHE A 461 0.24 9.55 19.23
C PHE A 461 1.39 8.57 19.33
N ASP A 462 2.60 9.06 19.23
CA ASP A 462 3.82 8.30 19.52
C ASP A 462 4.47 8.73 20.85
N ASN A 463 5.57 8.08 21.21
CA ASN A 463 6.29 8.35 22.44
C ASN A 463 6.91 9.77 22.55
N THR A 464 6.93 10.54 21.44
CA THR A 464 7.41 11.94 21.47
C THR A 464 6.35 12.91 21.96
N SER A 465 5.09 12.46 21.94
CA SER A 465 3.96 13.23 22.47
C SER A 465 3.99 13.33 23.99
N LYS A 466 3.46 14.42 24.51
CA LYS A 466 3.19 14.55 25.96
C LYS A 466 2.22 13.51 26.53
N TYR A 467 1.48 12.83 25.66
CA TYR A 467 0.56 11.76 26.02
C TYR A 467 1.22 10.37 25.96
N GLY A 468 2.47 10.28 25.45
CA GLY A 468 3.14 9.02 25.20
C GLY A 468 2.55 8.27 23.99
N ASP A 469 2.80 6.98 23.91
CA ASP A 469 2.20 6.08 22.93
C ASP A 469 0.71 5.87 23.27
N PHE A 470 -0.17 6.61 22.58
CA PHE A 470 -1.55 6.78 22.98
C PHE A 470 -2.50 6.83 21.77
N LEU A 471 -3.70 6.30 21.95
CA LEU A 471 -4.80 6.45 21.01
C LEU A 471 -5.97 7.14 21.68
N TYR A 472 -6.57 8.13 21.02
CA TYR A 472 -7.82 8.78 21.41
C TYR A 472 -8.80 8.77 20.25
N ALA A 473 -10.03 8.33 20.46
CA ALA A 473 -11.06 8.27 19.43
C ALA A 473 -12.41 8.82 19.91
N GLU A 474 -13.09 9.52 19.01
CA GLU A 474 -14.46 10.00 19.14
C GLU A 474 -15.36 9.29 18.15
N PHE A 475 -16.45 8.71 18.61
CA PHE A 475 -17.44 8.01 17.78
C PHE A 475 -18.73 8.79 17.72
N THR A 476 -19.38 8.75 16.55
CA THR A 476 -20.66 9.40 16.30
C THR A 476 -21.59 8.52 15.48
N LYS A 477 -22.81 8.99 15.21
CA LYS A 477 -23.76 8.27 14.38
C LYS A 477 -23.39 8.38 12.90
N ILE A 478 -23.69 7.38 12.13
CA ILE A 478 -23.44 7.31 10.69
C ILE A 478 -23.93 8.54 9.90
N SER A 479 -24.98 9.20 10.36
CA SER A 479 -25.53 10.41 9.71
C SER A 479 -24.82 11.70 10.11
N ASP A 480 -23.95 11.68 11.13
CA ASP A 480 -23.25 12.87 11.64
C ASP A 480 -21.82 12.98 11.12
N TRP A 481 -21.67 13.31 9.85
CA TRP A 481 -20.36 13.46 9.21
C TRP A 481 -19.61 14.73 9.62
N ASN A 482 -20.20 15.58 10.45
CA ASN A 482 -19.59 16.79 10.99
C ASN A 482 -19.13 16.61 12.43
N PHE A 483 -19.34 15.45 13.03
CA PHE A 483 -18.99 15.15 14.42
C PHE A 483 -19.59 16.17 15.39
N THR A 484 -20.87 16.49 15.20
CA THR A 484 -21.62 17.47 16.01
C THR A 484 -22.13 16.85 17.31
N ASN A 485 -22.34 15.52 17.32
CA ASN A 485 -22.86 14.81 18.48
C ASN A 485 -22.05 13.52 18.72
N ILE A 486 -21.00 13.64 19.54
CA ILE A 486 -20.17 12.50 19.91
C ILE A 486 -20.96 11.62 20.89
N THR A 487 -21.07 10.32 20.57
CA THR A 487 -21.85 9.36 21.33
C THR A 487 -21.00 8.43 22.18
N PHE A 488 -19.71 8.27 21.86
CA PHE A 488 -18.80 7.41 22.59
C PHE A 488 -17.34 7.88 22.44
N HIS A 489 -16.51 7.55 23.43
CA HIS A 489 -15.08 7.85 23.41
C HIS A 489 -14.27 6.62 23.78
N GLU A 490 -13.12 6.48 23.13
CA GLU A 490 -12.10 5.52 23.51
C GLU A 490 -10.75 6.21 23.71
N ALA A 491 -10.00 5.72 24.67
CA ALA A 491 -8.62 6.12 24.90
C ALA A 491 -7.80 4.92 25.37
N PHE A 492 -6.64 4.69 24.76
CA PHE A 492 -5.76 3.57 25.08
C PHE A 492 -4.34 4.06 25.30
N ASN A 493 -3.70 3.59 26.38
CA ASN A 493 -2.33 3.93 26.71
C ASN A 493 -1.41 2.73 26.45
N MET A 494 -0.68 2.77 25.35
CA MET A 494 0.26 1.73 24.94
C MET A 494 1.69 1.98 25.42
N SER A 495 1.94 3.12 26.10
CA SER A 495 3.27 3.50 26.58
C SER A 495 3.91 2.38 27.40
N ASN A 496 5.19 2.11 27.13
CA ASN A 496 5.95 1.04 27.80
C ASN A 496 5.31 -0.35 27.70
N GLY A 497 4.50 -0.60 26.67
CA GLY A 497 3.83 -1.88 26.46
C GLY A 497 2.71 -2.18 27.46
N MET A 498 2.09 -1.16 28.07
CA MET A 498 1.02 -1.37 29.06
C MET A 498 -0.25 -1.97 28.46
N ASP A 499 -0.64 -1.52 27.26
CA ASP A 499 -1.83 -2.00 26.57
C ASP A 499 -1.58 -2.10 25.04
N PRO A 500 -0.67 -2.96 24.59
CA PRO A 500 -0.24 -3.00 23.19
C PRO A 500 -1.33 -3.43 22.21
N PHE A 501 -2.43 -3.98 22.72
CA PHE A 501 -3.56 -4.45 21.92
C PHE A 501 -4.83 -3.62 22.10
N GLN A 502 -4.74 -2.48 22.80
CA GLN A 502 -5.85 -1.53 22.94
C GLN A 502 -7.11 -2.17 23.55
N MET A 503 -6.92 -2.86 24.67
CA MET A 503 -7.95 -3.61 25.38
C MET A 503 -8.59 -2.84 26.52
N ARG A 504 -7.88 -1.88 27.12
CA ARG A 504 -8.36 -1.12 28.28
C ARG A 504 -8.67 0.32 27.91
N ASN A 505 -9.95 0.63 27.75
CA ASN A 505 -10.39 2.01 27.56
C ASN A 505 -10.20 2.83 28.84
N VAL A 506 -9.22 3.73 28.84
CA VAL A 506 -8.87 4.61 29.98
C VAL A 506 -9.51 6.00 29.90
N TYR A 507 -10.44 6.24 28.95
CA TYR A 507 -11.07 7.55 28.79
C TYR A 507 -11.74 8.04 30.06
N GLY A 508 -12.38 7.14 30.83
CA GLY A 508 -13.01 7.45 32.12
C GLY A 508 -12.03 7.97 33.18
N ASP A 509 -10.77 7.52 33.11
CA ASP A 509 -9.72 7.82 34.06
C ASP A 509 -9.02 9.17 33.80
N LEU A 510 -9.25 9.76 32.59
CA LEU A 510 -8.64 11.04 32.21
C LEU A 510 -9.28 12.22 32.92
N SER A 511 -8.46 13.24 33.26
CA SER A 511 -8.99 14.52 33.78
C SER A 511 -9.76 15.27 32.69
N ASP A 512 -10.69 16.13 33.11
CA ASP A 512 -11.52 16.92 32.17
C ASP A 512 -10.67 17.83 31.28
N ASP A 513 -9.58 18.39 31.81
CA ASP A 513 -8.63 19.21 31.03
C ASP A 513 -7.97 18.39 29.89
N VAL A 514 -7.58 17.14 30.19
CA VAL A 514 -7.00 16.24 29.19
C VAL A 514 -8.05 15.85 28.13
N LYS A 515 -9.26 15.49 28.56
CA LYS A 515 -10.37 15.19 27.64
C LYS A 515 -10.65 16.36 26.70
N GLN A 516 -10.74 17.57 27.23
CA GLN A 516 -10.98 18.77 26.43
C GLN A 516 -9.84 19.08 25.47
N ALA A 517 -8.59 18.92 25.90
CA ALA A 517 -7.41 19.14 25.06
C ALA A 517 -7.36 18.15 23.89
N LEU A 518 -7.67 16.87 24.13
CA LEU A 518 -7.74 15.84 23.10
C LEU A 518 -8.87 16.10 22.08
N ALA A 519 -10.07 16.46 22.60
CA ALA A 519 -11.23 16.78 21.76
C ALA A 519 -10.95 18.01 20.85
N ASN A 520 -10.35 19.07 21.40
CA ASN A 520 -9.96 20.24 20.61
C ASN A 520 -8.96 19.84 19.52
N ARG A 521 -7.92 19.08 19.86
CA ARG A 521 -6.86 18.69 18.94
C ARG A 521 -7.38 17.81 17.81
N VAL A 522 -8.22 16.80 18.08
CA VAL A 522 -8.80 15.96 17.03
C VAL A 522 -9.71 16.79 16.11
N SER A 523 -10.47 17.74 16.67
CA SER A 523 -11.35 18.62 15.91
C SER A 523 -10.57 19.57 15.00
N GLU A 524 -9.44 20.10 15.43
CA GLU A 524 -8.55 20.96 14.65
C GLU A 524 -7.90 20.16 13.51
N LYS A 525 -7.31 19.01 13.82
CA LYS A 525 -6.70 18.13 12.81
C LYS A 525 -7.70 17.63 11.77
N TRP A 526 -8.92 17.35 12.17
CA TRP A 526 -9.97 16.90 11.26
C TRP A 526 -10.48 17.98 10.29
N LYS A 527 -10.19 19.25 10.54
CA LYS A 527 -10.57 20.38 9.69
C LYS A 527 -9.44 20.90 8.81
N CYS A 528 -8.25 20.34 8.96
CA CYS A 528 -7.07 20.82 8.26
C CYS A 528 -7.10 20.52 6.76
N SER A 529 -6.34 21.27 5.98
CA SER A 529 -6.06 21.02 4.58
C SER A 529 -4.71 21.60 4.19
N GLY A 530 -3.93 20.86 3.38
CA GLY A 530 -2.61 21.29 2.94
C GLY A 530 -1.67 21.56 4.13
N ASN A 531 -0.92 22.65 4.06
CA ASN A 531 0.06 23.02 5.07
C ASN A 531 -0.53 23.31 6.47
N THR A 532 -1.87 23.40 6.61
CA THR A 532 -2.51 23.52 7.94
C THR A 532 -2.62 22.20 8.69
N CYS A 533 -2.33 21.05 8.04
CA CYS A 533 -2.35 19.72 8.65
C CYS A 533 -1.07 19.37 9.41
N VAL A 534 -0.16 20.29 9.51
CA VAL A 534 1.21 20.13 10.03
C VAL A 534 1.25 20.10 11.55
#